data_0b5e96e4c5bbe5b5dcfc71f534981343
#
_entry.id   0b5e96e4c5bbe5b5dcfc71f534981343
#
_cell.length_a   1.000
_cell.length_b   1.000
_cell.length_c   1.000
_cell.angle_alpha   90.00
_cell.angle_beta   90.00
_cell.angle_gamma   90.00
#
_symmetry.space_group_name_H-M   'P 1'
#
loop_
_entity.id
_entity.type
_entity.pdbx_description
1 polymer ?
#
loop_
_entity_poly.entity_id
_entity_poly.type
_entity_poly.pdbx_seq_one_letter_code
_entity_poly.pdbx_strand_id
1 'polypeptide(L)'
;MKKLTILPTVKEETIRKTSRIFNKELLTPLEETRLAIEEIIIPGGKKIDLLPRSSSIRKLQHDLIKHYQLNSISVGNGNNRRIRIYPN
;
A
#
# COMPACT_ATOMS: atom_id res chain seq x y z
N MET A 1 25.00 -19.16 -0.49
CA MET A 1 24.91 -18.78 -0.14
C MET A 1 24.62 -18.70 0.08
N LYS A 2 24.41 -18.68 -0.02
CA LYS A 2 24.15 -18.35 0.30
C LYS A 2 23.79 -17.91 0.52
N LYS A 3 23.75 -17.65 0.47
CA LYS A 3 23.41 -17.11 0.93
C LYS A 3 22.69 -16.93 0.97
N LEU A 4 23.05 -17.01 0.70
CA LEU A 4 22.22 -16.77 0.79
C LEU A 4 21.23 -17.26 0.99
N THR A 5 21.68 -18.03 1.54
CA THR A 5 20.55 -18.93 1.68
C THR A 5 19.36 -18.22 2.29
N ILE A 6 19.61 -17.49 3.31
CA ILE A 6 18.57 -16.67 3.93
C ILE A 6 18.02 -15.68 2.92
N LEU A 7 18.88 -15.16 2.09
CA LEU A 7 18.47 -14.18 1.11
C LEU A 7 17.42 -14.68 0.13
N PRO A 8 17.53 -15.90 -0.42
CA PRO A 8 16.46 -16.41 -1.27
C PRO A 8 15.13 -16.50 -0.56
N THR A 9 15.14 -16.92 0.68
CA THR A 9 13.89 -17.00 1.46
C THR A 9 13.28 -15.64 1.65
N VAL A 10 14.11 -14.66 1.98
CA VAL A 10 13.63 -13.29 2.15
C VAL A 10 13.05 -12.76 0.85
N LYS A 11 13.71 -13.05 -0.27
CA LYS A 11 13.20 -12.63 -1.55
C LYS A 11 11.84 -13.23 -1.87
N GLU A 12 11.68 -14.49 -1.54
CA GLU A 12 10.41 -15.15 -1.77
C GLU A 12 9.29 -14.50 -0.97
N GLU A 13 9.57 -14.16 0.27
CA GLU A 13 8.58 -13.48 1.08
C GLU A 13 8.25 -12.10 0.51
N THR A 14 9.26 -11.39 0.06
CA THR A 14 9.05 -10.08 -0.53
C THR A 14 8.18 -10.18 -1.78
N ILE A 15 8.42 -11.18 -2.61
CA ILE A 15 7.63 -11.39 -3.82
C ILE A 15 6.19 -11.70 -3.45
N ARG A 16 5.97 -12.53 -2.43
CA ARG A 16 4.63 -12.83 -2.00
C ARG A 16 3.90 -11.60 -1.50
N LYS A 17 4.58 -10.78 -0.71
CA LYS A 17 3.99 -9.54 -0.22
C LYS A 17 3.62 -8.62 -1.36
N THR A 18 4.49 -8.48 -2.33
CA THR A 18 4.22 -7.66 -3.49
C THR A 18 3.02 -8.18 -4.26
N SER A 19 2.92 -9.47 -4.44
CA SER A 19 1.77 -10.08 -5.09
C SER A 19 0.50 -9.80 -4.31
N ARG A 20 0.57 -9.82 -2.98
CA ARG A 20 -0.59 -9.58 -2.15
C ARG A 20 -1.07 -8.14 -2.24
N ILE A 21 -0.16 -7.18 -2.48
CA ILE A 21 -0.58 -5.79 -2.67
C ILE A 21 -1.56 -5.69 -3.83
N PHE A 22 -1.38 -6.51 -4.85
CA PHE A 22 -2.24 -6.49 -6.03
C PHE A 22 -3.36 -7.51 -5.96
N ASN A 23 -3.48 -8.23 -4.85
CA ASN A 23 -4.55 -9.21 -4.66
C ASN A 23 -5.49 -8.70 -3.57
N LYS A 24 -6.49 -7.95 -4.00
CA LYS A 24 -7.39 -7.27 -3.08
C LYS A 24 -8.18 -8.22 -2.18
N GLU A 25 -8.24 -9.49 -2.53
CA GLU A 25 -8.98 -10.47 -1.74
C GLU A 25 -8.22 -10.93 -0.51
N LEU A 26 -6.90 -10.72 -0.47
CA LEU A 26 -6.04 -11.18 0.60
C LEU A 26 -5.59 -10.08 1.56
N LEU A 27 -5.78 -8.82 1.20
CA LEU A 27 -5.30 -7.71 2.01
C LEU A 27 -6.44 -6.94 2.65
N THR A 28 -6.28 -6.62 3.92
CA THR A 28 -7.16 -5.62 4.53
C THR A 28 -6.77 -4.25 3.98
N PRO A 29 -7.72 -3.29 4.01
CA PRO A 29 -7.41 -1.94 3.52
C PRO A 29 -6.26 -1.27 4.25
N LEU A 30 -6.12 -1.49 5.54
CA LEU A 30 -5.04 -0.87 6.30
C LEU A 30 -3.71 -1.53 6.01
N GLU A 31 -3.68 -2.84 5.79
CA GLU A 31 -2.46 -3.52 5.37
C GLU A 31 -2.02 -3.04 4.00
N GLU A 32 -2.97 -2.90 3.07
CA GLU A 32 -2.67 -2.37 1.75
C GLU A 32 -2.05 -0.98 1.86
N THR A 33 -2.64 -0.12 2.68
CA THR A 33 -2.14 1.24 2.86
C THR A 33 -0.73 1.24 3.42
N ARG A 34 -0.49 0.46 4.47
CA ARG A 34 0.82 0.39 5.09
C ARG A 34 1.88 -0.13 4.12
N LEU A 35 1.57 -1.21 3.41
CA LEU A 35 2.52 -1.78 2.46
C LEU A 35 2.79 -0.83 1.29
N ALA A 36 1.76 -0.15 0.79
CA ALA A 36 1.96 0.83 -0.27
C ALA A 36 2.92 1.93 0.16
N ILE A 37 2.78 2.40 1.39
CA ILE A 37 3.66 3.44 1.91
C ILE A 37 5.08 2.91 2.08
N GLU A 38 5.23 1.79 2.77
CA GLU A 38 6.54 1.28 3.15
C GLU A 38 7.31 0.69 1.98
N GLU A 39 6.61 0.06 1.04
CA GLU A 39 7.27 -0.65 -0.06
C GLU A 39 7.38 0.18 -1.34
N ILE A 40 6.55 1.19 -1.50
CA ILE A 40 6.49 1.93 -2.76
C ILE A 40 6.80 3.40 -2.56
N ILE A 41 6.09 4.07 -1.64
CA ILE A 41 6.22 5.52 -1.51
C ILE A 41 7.52 5.92 -0.85
N ILE A 42 7.84 5.32 0.29
CA ILE A 42 9.07 5.68 1.00
C ILE A 42 10.30 5.35 0.18
N PRO A 43 10.44 4.13 -0.38
CA PRO A 43 11.65 3.84 -1.17
C PRO A 43 11.65 4.51 -2.53
N GLY A 44 10.50 4.63 -3.19
CA GLY A 44 10.44 5.04 -4.60
C GLY A 44 10.05 6.48 -4.85
N GLY A 45 9.43 7.14 -3.87
CA GLY A 45 9.04 8.53 -4.02
C GLY A 45 7.98 8.81 -5.08
N LYS A 46 7.13 7.83 -5.39
CA LYS A 46 6.10 8.00 -6.41
C LYS A 46 4.72 7.89 -5.78
N LYS A 47 3.78 8.67 -6.32
CA LYS A 47 2.39 8.58 -5.88
C LYS A 47 1.80 7.24 -6.25
N ILE A 48 0.81 6.80 -5.49
CA ILE A 48 0.15 5.52 -5.75
C ILE A 48 -1.34 5.63 -5.42
N ASP A 49 -2.17 4.94 -6.22
CA ASP A 49 -3.59 4.81 -5.94
C ASP A 49 -3.84 3.48 -5.24
N LEU A 50 -4.59 3.54 -4.16
CA LEU A 50 -5.03 2.32 -3.48
C LEU A 50 -6.27 1.77 -4.17
N LEU A 51 -6.66 0.56 -3.80
CA LEU A 51 -7.87 -0.05 -4.34
C LEU A 51 -9.11 0.73 -3.87
N PRO A 52 -10.18 0.74 -4.68
CA PRO A 52 -11.41 1.42 -4.29
C PRO A 52 -12.00 0.85 -2.99
N ARG A 53 -12.43 1.73 -2.11
CA ARG A 53 -13.00 1.37 -0.81
C ARG A 53 -14.14 2.31 -0.47
N SER A 54 -14.96 1.91 0.49
CA SER A 54 -16.04 2.76 0.99
C SER A 54 -15.49 4.01 1.67
N SER A 55 -16.34 5.01 1.88
CA SER A 55 -15.91 6.26 2.50
C SER A 55 -15.42 6.05 3.93
N SER A 56 -16.06 5.16 4.69
CA SER A 56 -15.64 4.90 6.06
C SER A 56 -14.27 4.23 6.10
N ILE A 57 -14.01 3.32 5.17
CA ILE A 57 -12.70 2.68 5.08
C ILE A 57 -11.65 3.70 4.64
N ARG A 58 -11.99 4.53 3.65
CA ARG A 58 -11.04 5.55 3.18
C ARG A 58 -10.66 6.53 4.29
N LYS A 59 -11.59 6.83 5.19
CA LYS A 59 -11.28 7.69 6.32
C LYS A 59 -10.19 7.06 7.20
N LEU A 60 -10.30 5.77 7.47
CA LEU A 60 -9.28 5.07 8.24
C LEU A 60 -7.94 5.06 7.52
N GLN A 61 -7.97 4.89 6.21
CA GLN A 61 -6.75 4.93 5.41
C GLN A 61 -6.11 6.31 5.45
N HIS A 62 -6.90 7.38 5.33
CA HIS A 62 -6.37 8.75 5.45
C HIS A 62 -5.71 8.98 6.81
N ASP A 63 -6.33 8.50 7.87
CA ASP A 63 -5.77 8.66 9.21
C ASP A 63 -4.41 7.96 9.33
N LEU A 64 -4.32 6.75 8.80
CA LEU A 64 -3.06 6.02 8.81
C LEU A 64 -1.98 6.74 8.00
N ILE A 65 -2.36 7.25 6.83
CA ILE A 65 -1.41 7.99 5.98
C ILE A 65 -0.88 9.22 6.70
N LYS A 66 -1.73 9.90 7.45
CA LYS A 66 -1.29 11.06 8.24
C LYS A 66 -0.27 10.67 9.30
N HIS A 67 -0.37 9.49 9.87
CA HIS A 67 0.63 9.02 10.83
C HIS A 67 2.01 8.90 10.21
N TYR A 68 2.08 8.66 8.91
CA TYR A 68 3.34 8.65 8.18
C TYR A 68 3.73 10.03 7.69
N GLN A 69 2.94 11.06 8.04
CA GLN A 69 3.18 12.45 7.64
C GLN A 69 3.19 12.62 6.12
N LEU A 70 2.31 11.88 5.46
CA LEU A 70 2.13 11.96 4.01
C LEU A 70 0.79 12.60 3.69
N ASN A 71 0.64 13.03 2.45
CA ASN A 71 -0.59 13.63 1.96
C ASN A 71 -1.38 12.61 1.15
N SER A 72 -2.71 12.71 1.22
CA SER A 72 -3.57 11.84 0.45
C SER A 72 -4.86 12.55 0.10
N ILE A 73 -5.46 12.15 -1.02
CA ILE A 73 -6.77 12.66 -1.44
C ILE A 73 -7.59 11.47 -1.94
N SER A 74 -8.91 11.66 -1.97
CA SER A 74 -9.81 10.70 -2.61
C SER A 74 -10.02 11.10 -4.06
N VAL A 75 -9.92 10.14 -4.96
CA VAL A 75 -10.11 10.36 -6.39
C VAL A 75 -11.08 9.33 -6.94
N GLY A 76 -11.61 9.59 -8.15
CA GLY A 76 -12.55 8.68 -8.79
C GLY A 76 -13.99 8.93 -8.40
N ASN A 77 -14.90 8.16 -9.00
CA ASN A 77 -16.34 8.33 -8.81
C ASN A 77 -16.99 6.98 -8.45
N GLY A 78 -18.06 7.05 -7.65
CA GLY A 78 -18.87 5.88 -7.36
C GLY A 78 -18.04 4.73 -6.81
N ASN A 79 -18.20 3.56 -7.42
CA ASN A 79 -17.50 2.36 -6.97
C ASN A 79 -16.01 2.37 -7.28
N ASN A 80 -15.56 3.37 -8.01
CA ASN A 80 -14.14 3.50 -8.33
C ASN A 80 -13.44 4.51 -7.41
N ARG A 81 -14.13 5.04 -6.41
CA ARG A 81 -13.56 6.03 -5.52
C ARG A 81 -12.51 5.41 -4.63
N ARG A 82 -11.33 6.00 -4.63
CA ARG A 82 -10.16 5.42 -3.98
C ARG A 82 -9.24 6.52 -3.49
N ILE A 83 -8.24 6.14 -2.69
CA ILE A 83 -7.27 7.08 -2.15
C ILE A 83 -6.03 7.11 -3.02
N ARG A 84 -5.54 8.31 -3.27
CA ARG A 84 -4.24 8.55 -3.90
C ARG A 84 -3.31 9.11 -2.85
N ILE A 85 -2.15 8.46 -2.66
CA ILE A 85 -1.15 8.87 -1.69
C ILE A 85 -0.01 9.56 -2.41
N TYR A 86 0.43 10.69 -1.88
CA TYR A 86 1.53 11.47 -2.46
C TYR A 86 2.75 11.36 -1.57
N PRO A 87 3.94 11.20 -2.17
CA PRO A 87 5.17 11.26 -1.38
C PRO A 87 5.41 12.69 -0.87
N ASN A 88 6.18 12.77 0.17
CA ASN A 88 6.59 14.07 0.72
C ASN A 88 7.65 14.71 -0.16
#